data_3391c8e81b1e26ebdaa44660ebfd4062
#
_entry.id   3391c8e81b1e26ebdaa44660ebfd4062
#
_cell.length_a   1.000
_cell.length_b   1.000
_cell.length_c   1.000
_cell.angle_alpha   90.00
_cell.angle_beta   90.00
_cell.angle_gamma   90.00
#
_symmetry.space_group_name_H-M   'P 1'
#
loop_
_entity.id
_entity.type
_entity.pdbx_description
1 polymer ?
#
loop_
_entity_poly.entity_id
_entity_poly.type
_entity_poly.pdbx_seq_one_letter_code
_entity_poly.pdbx_strand_id
1 'polypeptide(L)'
;MQLIIPLKMILDMNKKSIIIIVSLLYSFICWGQGFKNPVLPGFHADPSVCRVGDDFYLVNSTFQYFPGVPVFHSKDLIHWEQIGACLTRPSQVNLENMDGNNGIYAPTIAIMMGYFTW
;
A
#
# COMPACT_ATOMS: atom_id res chain seq x y z
N MET A 1 17.24 30.76 16.77
CA MET A 1 18.16 30.66 17.92
C MET A 1 19.06 29.46 17.67
N GLN A 2 20.30 29.69 17.18
CA GLN A 2 21.30 28.62 16.96
C GLN A 2 21.93 28.24 18.29
N LEU A 3 21.78 26.98 18.69
CA LEU A 3 22.43 26.45 19.89
C LEU A 3 23.89 26.11 19.49
N ILE A 4 24.82 27.04 19.76
CA ILE A 4 26.26 26.81 19.55
C ILE A 4 26.79 26.12 20.81
N ILE A 5 27.00 24.81 20.73
CA ILE A 5 27.67 24.05 21.79
C ILE A 5 29.17 24.23 21.61
N PRO A 6 29.90 24.77 22.61
CA PRO A 6 31.36 24.96 22.48
C PRO A 6 32.08 23.61 22.35
N LEU A 7 32.95 23.49 21.35
CA LEU A 7 33.71 22.27 21.03
C LEU A 7 34.46 21.70 22.25
N LYS A 8 34.90 22.52 23.16
CA LYS A 8 35.58 22.13 24.40
C LYS A 8 34.67 21.29 25.32
N MET A 9 33.36 21.59 25.35
CA MET A 9 32.40 20.84 26.16
C MET A 9 32.16 19.43 25.64
N ILE A 10 32.30 19.22 24.30
CA ILE A 10 32.21 17.93 23.67
C ILE A 10 33.47 17.08 23.95
N LEU A 11 34.64 17.70 23.96
CA LEU A 11 35.92 17.03 24.19
C LEU A 11 36.11 16.58 25.65
N ASP A 12 35.47 17.25 26.62
CA ASP A 12 35.55 16.93 28.06
C ASP A 12 34.47 15.92 28.51
N MET A 13 33.63 15.45 27.60
CA MET A 13 32.57 14.50 27.93
C MET A 13 33.10 13.07 28.18
N ASN A 14 32.70 12.47 29.29
CA ASN A 14 33.05 11.07 29.54
C ASN A 14 32.26 10.12 28.63
N LYS A 15 32.80 8.91 28.44
CA LYS A 15 32.17 7.89 27.54
C LYS A 15 30.71 7.59 27.89
N LYS A 16 30.34 7.63 29.17
CA LYS A 16 28.95 7.38 29.61
C LYS A 16 28.00 8.47 29.13
N SER A 17 28.43 9.74 29.23
CA SER A 17 27.62 10.88 28.75
C SER A 17 27.43 10.85 27.24
N ILE A 18 28.44 10.45 26.48
CA ILE A 18 28.35 10.29 25.02
C ILE A 18 27.33 9.21 24.66
N ILE A 19 27.40 8.05 25.33
CA ILE A 19 26.44 6.95 25.09
C ILE A 19 25.00 7.39 25.39
N ILE A 20 24.78 8.11 26.48
CA ILE A 20 23.44 8.62 26.84
C ILE A 20 22.91 9.58 25.75
N ILE A 21 23.72 10.51 25.30
CA ILE A 21 23.32 11.49 24.26
C ILE A 21 23.03 10.78 22.94
N VAL A 22 23.88 9.83 22.52
CA VAL A 22 23.66 9.05 21.30
C VAL A 22 22.38 8.21 21.41
N SER A 23 22.11 7.60 22.57
CA SER A 23 20.87 6.84 22.82
C SER A 23 19.63 7.73 22.76
N LEU A 24 19.69 8.94 23.34
CA LEU A 24 18.61 9.92 23.25
C LEU A 24 18.38 10.40 21.81
N LEU A 25 19.44 10.68 21.04
CA LEU A 25 19.33 11.05 19.64
C LEU A 25 18.74 9.92 18.80
N TYR A 26 19.09 8.66 19.08
CA TYR A 26 18.52 7.49 18.38
C TYR A 26 17.03 7.34 18.64
N SER A 27 16.54 7.71 19.85
CA SER A 27 15.11 7.65 20.18
C SER A 27 14.25 8.61 19.33
N PHE A 28 14.82 9.73 18.89
CA PHE A 28 14.12 10.68 18.02
C PHE A 28 14.02 10.22 16.55
N ILE A 29 14.84 9.27 16.12
CA ILE A 29 14.84 8.75 14.74
C ILE A 29 13.78 7.65 14.56
N CYS A 30 13.32 7.01 15.64
CA CYS A 30 12.26 6.01 15.65
C CYS A 30 10.85 6.60 15.62
N TRP A 31 10.58 7.57 14.76
CA TRP A 31 9.22 7.99 14.47
C TRP A 31 8.64 7.00 13.46
N GLY A 32 7.72 6.16 13.93
CA GLY A 32 6.95 5.30 13.05
C GLY A 32 6.25 6.16 12.00
N GLN A 33 6.44 5.84 10.73
CA GLN A 33 5.69 6.49 9.67
C GLN A 33 4.23 6.04 9.78
N GLY A 34 3.39 6.93 10.30
CA GLY A 34 1.95 6.71 10.31
C GLY A 34 1.39 6.82 8.90
N PHE A 35 0.45 5.96 8.55
CA PHE A 35 -0.32 6.08 7.32
C PHE A 35 -1.78 6.43 7.64
N LYS A 36 -2.47 7.04 6.68
CA LYS A 36 -3.86 7.45 6.83
C LYS A 36 -4.78 6.35 6.28
N ASN A 37 -5.77 5.94 7.07
CA ASN A 37 -6.86 5.07 6.61
C ASN A 37 -8.03 5.89 6.02
N PRO A 38 -8.71 5.36 4.98
CA PRO A 38 -8.38 4.15 4.22
C PRO A 38 -7.14 4.37 3.31
N VAL A 39 -6.30 3.34 3.18
CA VAL A 39 -5.10 3.37 2.29
C VAL A 39 -5.48 3.41 0.81
N LEU A 40 -6.66 2.92 0.46
CA LEU A 40 -7.26 3.02 -0.87
C LEU A 40 -8.65 3.64 -0.71
N PRO A 41 -8.79 4.97 -0.84
CA PRO A 41 -10.07 5.65 -0.68
C PRO A 41 -11.01 5.35 -1.85
N GLY A 42 -12.30 5.18 -1.56
CA GLY A 42 -13.32 4.88 -2.54
C GLY A 42 -14.11 3.62 -2.21
N PHE A 43 -14.87 3.12 -3.20
CA PHE A 43 -15.65 1.90 -3.07
C PHE A 43 -14.87 0.71 -3.65
N HIS A 44 -14.27 -0.09 -2.79
CA HIS A 44 -13.45 -1.24 -3.13
C HIS A 44 -13.93 -2.46 -2.35
N ALA A 45 -15.10 -3.00 -2.74
CA ALA A 45 -15.70 -4.15 -2.09
C ALA A 45 -14.94 -5.45 -2.40
N ASP A 46 -14.92 -6.39 -1.46
CA ASP A 46 -14.37 -7.75 -1.60
C ASP A 46 -12.93 -7.76 -2.15
N PRO A 47 -11.99 -7.04 -1.55
CA PRO A 47 -10.63 -6.96 -2.08
C PRO A 47 -9.89 -8.30 -1.92
N SER A 48 -9.18 -8.71 -2.96
CA SER A 48 -8.24 -9.84 -2.94
C SER A 48 -6.85 -9.34 -3.27
N VAL A 49 -5.85 -9.77 -2.49
CA VAL A 49 -4.45 -9.34 -2.64
C VAL A 49 -3.55 -10.54 -2.83
N CYS A 50 -2.60 -10.46 -3.77
CA CYS A 50 -1.49 -11.40 -3.85
C CYS A 50 -0.15 -10.67 -3.86
N ARG A 51 0.91 -11.37 -3.40
CA ARG A 51 2.29 -10.87 -3.40
C ARG A 51 3.13 -11.58 -4.45
N VAL A 52 3.97 -10.81 -5.16
CA VAL A 52 4.92 -11.32 -6.16
C VAL A 52 6.28 -10.66 -5.92
N GLY A 53 7.20 -11.37 -5.32
CA GLY A 53 8.47 -10.77 -4.92
C GLY A 53 8.24 -9.63 -3.93
N ASP A 54 8.60 -8.41 -4.31
CA ASP A 54 8.42 -7.20 -3.50
C ASP A 54 7.22 -6.35 -3.94
N ASP A 55 6.38 -6.90 -4.80
CA ASP A 55 5.20 -6.25 -5.34
C ASP A 55 3.91 -6.85 -4.77
N PHE A 56 2.89 -6.01 -4.57
CA PHE A 56 1.57 -6.41 -4.16
C PHE A 56 0.56 -6.00 -5.23
N TYR A 57 -0.37 -6.91 -5.52
CA TYR A 57 -1.44 -6.68 -6.49
C TYR A 57 -2.78 -6.92 -5.83
N LEU A 58 -3.73 -6.01 -6.07
CA LEU A 58 -5.07 -6.06 -5.52
C LEU A 58 -6.10 -5.96 -6.64
N VAL A 59 -7.16 -6.75 -6.50
CA VAL A 59 -8.38 -6.68 -7.31
C VAL A 59 -9.59 -6.54 -6.40
N ASN A 60 -10.69 -5.99 -6.90
CA ASN A 60 -11.93 -5.87 -6.15
C ASN A 60 -13.17 -6.01 -7.05
N SER A 61 -14.33 -6.20 -6.40
CA SER A 61 -15.64 -6.24 -7.05
C SER A 61 -15.97 -4.96 -7.78
N THR A 62 -16.64 -5.08 -8.93
CA THR A 62 -17.14 -3.92 -9.68
C THR A 62 -18.63 -3.96 -9.98
N PHE A 63 -19.31 -5.05 -9.59
CA PHE A 63 -20.75 -5.23 -9.82
C PHE A 63 -21.11 -4.99 -11.29
N GLN A 64 -22.03 -4.08 -11.57
CA GLN A 64 -22.44 -3.70 -12.92
C GLN A 64 -21.50 -2.70 -13.62
N TYR A 65 -20.47 -2.21 -12.92
CA TYR A 65 -19.58 -1.18 -13.49
C TYR A 65 -18.51 -1.77 -14.40
N PHE A 66 -18.20 -1.05 -15.46
CA PHE A 66 -17.21 -1.42 -16.47
C PHE A 66 -16.21 -0.26 -16.67
N PRO A 67 -14.91 -0.52 -16.85
CA PRO A 67 -14.20 -1.82 -16.90
C PRO A 67 -14.28 -2.61 -15.61
N GLY A 68 -14.38 -3.95 -15.71
CA GLY A 68 -14.53 -4.83 -14.56
C GLY A 68 -13.20 -5.33 -13.99
N VAL A 69 -13.18 -5.57 -12.68
CA VAL A 69 -12.03 -6.10 -11.93
C VAL A 69 -10.80 -5.22 -12.12
N PRO A 70 -10.77 -4.00 -11.54
CA PRO A 70 -9.58 -3.15 -11.58
C PRO A 70 -8.42 -3.84 -10.90
N VAL A 71 -7.21 -3.59 -11.41
CA VAL A 71 -5.96 -4.10 -10.86
C VAL A 71 -5.17 -2.94 -10.31
N PHE A 72 -4.84 -3.02 -9.02
CA PHE A 72 -3.99 -2.07 -8.33
C PHE A 72 -2.64 -2.71 -8.01
N HIS A 73 -1.61 -1.90 -7.96
CA HIS A 73 -0.26 -2.28 -7.61
C HIS A 73 0.23 -1.44 -6.43
N SER A 74 1.02 -2.05 -5.55
CA SER A 74 1.71 -1.39 -4.45
C SER A 74 3.05 -2.06 -4.15
N LYS A 75 4.00 -1.30 -3.59
CA LYS A 75 5.27 -1.80 -3.03
C LYS A 75 5.23 -1.96 -1.50
N ASP A 76 4.24 -1.37 -0.83
CA ASP A 76 4.23 -1.23 0.63
C ASP A 76 2.86 -1.48 1.29
N LEU A 77 1.84 -1.86 0.52
CA LEU A 77 0.45 -2.04 0.94
C LEU A 77 -0.25 -0.74 1.40
N ILE A 78 0.42 0.40 1.28
CA ILE A 78 -0.10 1.72 1.69
C ILE A 78 -0.40 2.58 0.48
N HIS A 79 0.55 2.65 -0.46
CA HIS A 79 0.43 3.45 -1.67
C HIS A 79 0.02 2.55 -2.84
N TRP A 80 -1.24 2.69 -3.26
CA TRP A 80 -1.85 1.89 -4.31
C TRP A 80 -2.05 2.73 -5.57
N GLU A 81 -1.67 2.18 -6.72
CA GLU A 81 -1.89 2.76 -8.05
C GLU A 81 -2.71 1.80 -8.90
N GLN A 82 -3.78 2.28 -9.52
CA GLN A 82 -4.52 1.48 -10.48
C GLN A 82 -3.74 1.37 -11.79
N ILE A 83 -3.33 0.16 -12.13
CA ILE A 83 -2.52 -0.14 -13.32
C ILE A 83 -3.35 -0.66 -14.51
N GLY A 84 -4.61 -1.01 -14.29
CA GLY A 84 -5.48 -1.51 -15.35
C GLY A 84 -6.75 -2.18 -14.81
N ALA A 85 -7.34 -3.03 -15.64
CA ALA A 85 -8.47 -3.88 -15.28
C ALA A 85 -8.41 -5.21 -16.06
N CYS A 86 -8.96 -6.28 -15.48
CA CYS A 86 -8.98 -7.60 -16.11
C CYS A 86 -10.00 -7.70 -17.25
N LEU A 87 -11.17 -7.06 -17.07
CA LEU A 87 -12.28 -7.08 -18.02
C LEU A 87 -12.42 -5.73 -18.69
N THR A 88 -11.83 -5.61 -19.88
CA THR A 88 -11.75 -4.34 -20.64
C THR A 88 -12.53 -4.35 -21.95
N ARG A 89 -13.10 -5.50 -22.34
CA ARG A 89 -13.89 -5.65 -23.57
C ARG A 89 -15.30 -6.14 -23.23
N PRO A 90 -16.36 -5.56 -23.81
CA PRO A 90 -17.74 -5.98 -23.57
C PRO A 90 -17.99 -7.48 -23.87
N SER A 91 -17.19 -8.07 -24.77
CA SER A 91 -17.28 -9.51 -25.09
C SER A 91 -16.81 -10.43 -23.98
N GLN A 92 -16.14 -9.93 -22.92
CA GLN A 92 -15.65 -10.74 -21.79
C GLN A 92 -16.73 -10.95 -20.73
N VAL A 93 -17.65 -10.01 -20.59
CA VAL A 93 -18.75 -10.08 -19.63
C VAL A 93 -19.93 -9.26 -20.14
N ASN A 94 -21.13 -9.83 -20.08
CA ASN A 94 -22.35 -9.10 -20.38
C ASN A 94 -22.93 -8.49 -19.10
N LEU A 95 -22.91 -7.17 -18.99
CA LEU A 95 -23.44 -6.42 -17.85
C LEU A 95 -24.71 -5.62 -18.24
N GLU A 96 -25.27 -5.86 -19.45
CA GLU A 96 -26.49 -5.19 -19.89
C GLU A 96 -27.67 -5.58 -18.99
N ASN A 97 -28.45 -4.57 -18.61
CA ASN A 97 -29.65 -4.70 -17.77
C ASN A 97 -29.39 -5.35 -16.39
N MET A 98 -28.17 -5.23 -15.86
CA MET A 98 -27.88 -5.62 -14.49
C MET A 98 -28.41 -4.57 -13.51
N ASP A 99 -29.16 -5.03 -12.50
CA ASP A 99 -29.55 -4.18 -11.36
C ASP A 99 -28.35 -3.77 -10.50
N GLY A 100 -28.50 -2.69 -9.73
CA GLY A 100 -27.45 -1.98 -9.03
C GLY A 100 -26.59 -2.77 -8.05
N ASN A 101 -26.86 -4.05 -7.80
CA ASN A 101 -26.07 -4.92 -6.94
C ASN A 101 -25.75 -6.28 -7.61
N ASN A 102 -25.93 -6.38 -8.91
CA ASN A 102 -25.61 -7.58 -9.69
C ASN A 102 -24.34 -7.38 -10.51
N GLY A 103 -23.74 -8.45 -11.02
CA GLY A 103 -22.58 -8.42 -11.91
C GLY A 103 -21.36 -9.12 -11.34
N ILE A 104 -20.23 -8.44 -11.27
CA ILE A 104 -18.92 -9.00 -10.93
C ILE A 104 -18.65 -8.91 -9.43
N TYR A 105 -18.59 -10.06 -8.77
CA TYR A 105 -18.38 -10.19 -7.32
C TYR A 105 -17.07 -10.88 -6.99
N ALA A 106 -16.48 -10.46 -5.88
CA ALA A 106 -15.41 -11.13 -5.13
C ALA A 106 -14.36 -11.83 -6.02
N PRO A 107 -13.74 -11.12 -6.96
CA PRO A 107 -12.66 -11.70 -7.75
C PRO A 107 -11.51 -12.11 -6.83
N THR A 108 -10.86 -13.23 -7.14
CA THR A 108 -9.66 -13.66 -6.41
C THR A 108 -8.46 -13.54 -7.34
N ILE A 109 -7.39 -12.90 -6.86
CA ILE A 109 -6.13 -12.83 -7.58
C ILE A 109 -5.11 -13.79 -6.97
N ALA A 110 -4.44 -14.58 -7.81
CA ALA A 110 -3.36 -15.48 -7.40
C ALA A 110 -2.29 -15.56 -8.50
N ILE A 111 -1.13 -16.12 -8.17
CA ILE A 111 -0.10 -16.49 -9.13
C ILE A 111 -0.08 -17.99 -9.27
N MET A 112 -0.13 -18.46 -10.49
CA MET A 112 0.06 -19.85 -10.83
C MET A 112 1.05 -19.96 -12.00
N MET A 113 2.12 -20.75 -11.84
CA MET A 113 3.16 -20.96 -12.85
C MET A 113 3.76 -19.67 -13.44
N GLY A 114 3.88 -18.61 -12.62
CA GLY A 114 4.41 -17.31 -13.06
C GLY A 114 3.41 -16.41 -13.79
N TYR A 115 2.15 -16.80 -13.89
CA TYR A 115 1.06 -16.00 -14.48
C TYR A 115 0.04 -15.58 -13.41
N PHE A 116 -0.52 -14.39 -13.56
CA PHE A 116 -1.68 -13.99 -12.76
C PHE A 116 -2.91 -14.78 -13.22
N THR A 117 -3.70 -15.23 -12.24
CA THR A 117 -5.04 -15.79 -12.45
C THR A 117 -6.03 -15.07 -11.54
N TRP A 118 -7.26 -14.91 -11.99
CA TRP A 118 -8.36 -14.27 -11.28
C TRP A 118 -9.65 -15.09 -11.47
#